data_9dbf8771759c5e785e172a9d103eddcd
#
_entry.id   9dbf8771759c5e785e172a9d103eddcd
#
_cell.length_a   1.000
_cell.length_b   1.000
_cell.length_c   1.000
_cell.angle_alpha   90.00
_cell.angle_beta   90.00
_cell.angle_gamma   90.00
#
_symmetry.space_group_name_H-M   'P 1'
#
loop_
_entity.id
_entity.type
_entity.pdbx_description
1 polymer ?
#
loop_
_entity_poly.entity_id
_entity_poly.type
_entity_poly.pdbx_seq_one_letter_code
_entity_poly.pdbx_strand_id
1 'polypeptide(L)'
;MKIRKATISDVSALVALNRSVQEMHADAFPERFRRNAPDETVERAFAAMIEAPSSYWLVAEEDQPVAFLSAEFRDREESWYLVPHRLCYLAGIAVAPAFRQRGIARALLAELQREAAARGATSIELDVWAFNEQAKRAFTRLGFRGIMERMTLATATPRGE
;
A
#
# COMPACT_ATOMS: atom_id res chain seq x y z
N MET A 1 20.01 5.44 8.16
CA MET A 1 18.77 4.80 7.65
C MET A 1 19.15 3.64 6.74
N LYS A 2 18.61 2.45 7.00
CA LYS A 2 18.79 1.23 6.21
C LYS A 2 17.46 0.80 5.62
N ILE A 3 17.44 0.34 4.36
CA ILE A 3 16.27 -0.28 3.75
C ILE A 3 16.54 -1.78 3.61
N ARG A 4 15.60 -2.60 4.02
CA ARG A 4 15.68 -4.06 3.96
C ARG A 4 14.30 -4.68 3.73
N LYS A 5 14.27 -5.95 3.37
CA LYS A 5 13.02 -6.72 3.39
C LYS A 5 12.46 -6.79 4.80
N ALA A 6 11.13 -6.68 4.90
CA ALA A 6 10.42 -6.93 6.14
C ALA A 6 10.41 -8.43 6.47
N THR A 7 10.35 -8.73 7.74
CA THR A 7 10.24 -10.08 8.30
C THR A 7 9.07 -10.15 9.27
N ILE A 8 8.73 -11.34 9.72
CA ILE A 8 7.67 -11.53 10.72
C ILE A 8 7.95 -10.76 12.01
N SER A 9 9.21 -10.61 12.38
CA SER A 9 9.58 -9.84 13.59
C SER A 9 9.27 -8.34 13.50
N ASP A 10 9.01 -7.82 12.31
CA ASP A 10 8.65 -6.42 12.10
C ASP A 10 7.14 -6.15 12.27
N VAL A 11 6.30 -7.19 12.27
CA VAL A 11 4.84 -7.10 12.17
C VAL A 11 4.25 -6.09 13.15
N SER A 12 4.62 -6.16 14.42
CA SER A 12 4.07 -5.26 15.45
C SER A 12 4.40 -3.79 15.16
N ALA A 13 5.63 -3.50 14.72
CA ALA A 13 6.03 -2.15 14.32
C ALA A 13 5.29 -1.67 13.05
N LEU A 14 5.08 -2.57 12.08
CA LEU A 14 4.34 -2.25 10.85
C LEU A 14 2.86 -1.96 11.14
N VAL A 15 2.23 -2.70 12.04
CA VAL A 15 0.86 -2.45 12.50
C VAL A 15 0.76 -1.07 13.16
N ALA A 16 1.71 -0.72 14.03
CA ALA A 16 1.77 0.59 14.66
C ALA A 16 1.91 1.73 13.62
N LEU A 17 2.77 1.55 12.62
CA LEU A 17 2.95 2.50 11.52
C LEU A 17 1.69 2.65 10.65
N ASN A 18 0.95 1.56 10.44
CA ASN A 18 -0.26 1.55 9.62
C ASN A 18 -1.46 2.18 10.33
N ARG A 19 -1.46 2.29 11.66
CA ARG A 19 -2.62 2.75 12.44
C ARG A 19 -3.15 4.10 11.98
N SER A 20 -2.29 5.09 11.79
CA SER A 20 -2.70 6.43 11.33
C SER A 20 -3.28 6.43 9.92
N VAL A 21 -2.84 5.52 9.06
CA VAL A 21 -3.39 5.33 7.71
C VAL A 21 -4.79 4.73 7.80
N GLN A 22 -4.95 3.71 8.62
CA GLN A 22 -6.25 3.05 8.84
C GLN A 22 -7.29 4.00 9.46
N GLU A 23 -6.88 4.79 10.45
CA GLU A 23 -7.75 5.80 11.08
C GLU A 23 -8.25 6.82 10.06
N MET A 24 -7.35 7.36 9.23
CA MET A 24 -7.70 8.30 8.17
C MET A 24 -8.73 7.71 7.18
N HIS A 25 -8.60 6.44 6.81
CA HIS A 25 -9.57 5.78 5.95
C HIS A 25 -10.91 5.59 6.64
N ALA A 26 -10.91 5.17 7.92
CA ALA A 26 -12.12 4.98 8.70
C ALA A 26 -12.84 6.31 9.02
N ASP A 27 -12.11 7.42 9.12
CA ASP A 27 -12.70 8.75 9.24
C ASP A 27 -13.41 9.19 7.96
N ALA A 28 -12.80 8.91 6.81
CA ALA A 28 -13.34 9.33 5.52
C ALA A 28 -14.50 8.44 5.01
N PHE A 29 -14.44 7.14 5.29
CA PHE A 29 -15.43 6.15 4.85
C PHE A 29 -15.75 5.13 5.95
N PRO A 30 -16.45 5.54 7.02
CA PRO A 30 -16.75 4.67 8.16
C PRO A 30 -17.62 3.46 7.78
N GLU A 31 -18.41 3.54 6.71
CA GLU A 31 -19.21 2.44 6.17
C GLU A 31 -18.39 1.37 5.43
N ARG A 32 -17.11 1.66 5.13
CA ARG A 32 -16.21 0.75 4.39
C ARG A 32 -15.04 0.26 5.21
N PHE A 33 -14.55 1.10 6.12
CA PHE A 33 -13.35 0.80 6.89
C PHE A 33 -13.66 0.63 8.37
N ARG A 34 -13.15 -0.44 8.95
CA ARG A 34 -13.24 -0.64 10.40
C ARG A 34 -12.29 0.29 11.12
N ARG A 35 -12.82 0.99 12.12
CA ARG A 35 -12.02 1.63 13.16
C ARG A 35 -11.71 0.62 14.24
N ASN A 36 -10.53 0.65 14.83
CA ASN A 36 -10.17 -0.15 16.00
C ASN A 36 -10.27 -1.68 15.80
N ALA A 37 -9.76 -2.21 14.70
CA ALA A 37 -9.55 -3.66 14.61
C ALA A 37 -8.56 -4.10 15.71
N PRO A 38 -8.81 -5.25 16.41
CA PRO A 38 -7.87 -5.77 17.40
C PRO A 38 -6.47 -5.98 16.82
N ASP A 39 -5.44 -5.55 17.54
CA ASP A 39 -4.04 -5.62 17.07
C ASP A 39 -3.66 -7.04 16.64
N GLU A 40 -4.00 -8.06 17.41
CA GLU A 40 -3.75 -9.46 17.05
C GLU A 40 -4.35 -9.87 15.69
N THR A 41 -5.51 -9.32 15.35
CA THR A 41 -6.15 -9.60 14.05
C THR A 41 -5.38 -8.94 12.92
N VAL A 42 -4.92 -7.71 13.13
CA VAL A 42 -4.12 -6.97 12.14
C VAL A 42 -2.74 -7.60 12.00
N GLU A 43 -2.10 -7.98 13.12
CA GLU A 43 -0.80 -8.67 13.13
C GLU A 43 -0.85 -9.98 12.35
N ARG A 44 -1.86 -10.81 12.58
CA ARG A 44 -2.04 -12.06 11.81
C ARG A 44 -2.22 -11.80 10.32
N ALA A 45 -2.98 -10.77 9.95
CA ALA A 45 -3.17 -10.40 8.55
C ALA A 45 -1.85 -9.93 7.92
N PHE A 46 -1.07 -9.08 8.61
CA PHE A 46 0.21 -8.61 8.12
C PHE A 46 1.24 -9.74 8.01
N ALA A 47 1.29 -10.64 8.98
CA ALA A 47 2.14 -11.82 8.93
C ALA A 47 1.82 -12.68 7.69
N ALA A 48 0.56 -13.01 7.46
CA ALA A 48 0.14 -13.78 6.30
C ALA A 48 0.45 -13.05 4.97
N MET A 49 0.31 -11.72 4.93
CA MET A 49 0.66 -10.92 3.74
C MET A 49 2.17 -10.91 3.48
N ILE A 50 3.01 -10.83 4.53
CA ILE A 50 4.47 -10.85 4.39
C ILE A 50 4.95 -12.20 3.86
N GLU A 51 4.32 -13.31 4.29
CA GLU A 51 4.68 -14.67 3.89
C GLU A 51 4.11 -15.07 2.51
N ALA A 52 3.18 -14.30 1.95
CA ALA A 52 2.57 -14.62 0.66
C ALA A 52 3.63 -14.61 -0.46
N PRO A 53 3.66 -15.64 -1.36
CA PRO A 53 4.69 -15.77 -2.39
C PRO A 53 4.78 -14.60 -3.39
N SER A 54 3.65 -13.96 -3.69
CA SER A 54 3.57 -12.79 -4.59
C SER A 54 3.95 -11.49 -3.92
N SER A 55 4.14 -11.50 -2.61
CA SER A 55 4.31 -10.33 -1.77
C SER A 55 5.76 -9.83 -1.74
N TYR A 56 5.92 -8.52 -1.54
CA TYR A 56 7.22 -7.89 -1.35
C TYR A 56 7.08 -6.72 -0.37
N TRP A 57 7.69 -6.84 0.79
CA TRP A 57 7.62 -5.84 1.85
C TRP A 57 8.99 -5.29 2.17
N LEU A 58 9.07 -3.98 2.32
CA LEU A 58 10.26 -3.25 2.70
C LEU A 58 10.02 -2.46 3.99
N VAL A 59 11.04 -2.37 4.80
CA VAL A 59 11.11 -1.44 5.94
C VAL A 59 12.29 -0.48 5.75
N ALA A 60 12.07 0.76 6.12
CA ALA A 60 13.14 1.71 6.38
C ALA A 60 13.36 1.78 7.89
N GLU A 61 14.59 1.54 8.31
CA GLU A 61 15.00 1.37 9.68
C GLU A 61 16.11 2.37 10.06
N GLU A 62 16.00 2.96 11.23
CA GLU A 62 17.09 3.62 11.95
C GLU A 62 17.44 2.73 13.15
N ASP A 63 17.03 3.03 14.35
CA ASP A 63 17.13 2.12 15.50
C ASP A 63 15.95 1.12 15.51
N GLN A 64 14.85 1.49 14.88
CA GLN A 64 13.64 0.68 14.71
C GLN A 64 12.98 1.02 13.36
N PRO A 65 12.00 0.22 12.89
CA PRO A 65 11.23 0.55 11.71
C PRO A 65 10.54 1.91 11.82
N VAL A 66 10.83 2.81 10.89
CA VAL A 66 10.26 4.18 10.82
C VAL A 66 9.36 4.38 9.61
N ALA A 67 9.40 3.43 8.65
CA ALA A 67 8.52 3.41 7.50
C ALA A 67 8.43 2.00 6.93
N PHE A 68 7.36 1.72 6.21
CA PHE A 68 7.26 0.50 5.40
C PHE A 68 6.65 0.78 4.03
N LEU A 69 6.85 -0.16 3.14
CA LEU A 69 6.20 -0.27 1.85
C LEU A 69 5.79 -1.72 1.64
N SER A 70 4.54 -1.95 1.21
CA SER A 70 4.04 -3.27 0.83
C SER A 70 3.62 -3.30 -0.63
N ALA A 71 4.03 -4.35 -1.34
CA ALA A 71 3.70 -4.54 -2.74
C ALA A 71 3.39 -6.01 -3.04
N GLU A 72 2.72 -6.24 -4.15
CA GLU A 72 2.35 -7.55 -4.65
C GLU A 72 2.62 -7.64 -6.15
N PHE A 73 3.21 -8.74 -6.59
CA PHE A 73 3.41 -9.01 -8.01
C PHE A 73 2.20 -9.76 -8.56
N ARG A 74 1.63 -9.24 -9.63
CA ARG A 74 0.42 -9.77 -10.27
C ARG A 74 0.67 -10.00 -11.75
N ASP A 75 0.39 -11.21 -12.21
CA ASP A 75 0.38 -11.53 -13.63
C ASP A 75 -1.02 -11.27 -14.19
N ARG A 76 -1.08 -10.57 -15.32
CA ARG A 76 -2.28 -10.36 -16.12
C ARG A 76 -2.16 -11.26 -17.34
N GLU A 77 -3.00 -12.28 -17.40
CA GLU A 77 -3.02 -13.22 -18.51
C GLU A 77 -3.60 -12.58 -19.76
N GLU A 78 -3.23 -13.13 -20.91
CA GLU A 78 -3.81 -12.75 -22.20
C GLU A 78 -5.32 -13.00 -22.22
N SER A 79 -6.04 -12.07 -22.83
CA SER A 79 -7.46 -12.24 -23.13
C SER A 79 -7.78 -11.57 -24.49
N TRP A 80 -9.02 -11.66 -24.94
CA TRP A 80 -9.41 -11.04 -26.20
C TRP A 80 -9.23 -9.51 -26.24
N TYR A 81 -9.03 -8.84 -25.08
CA TYR A 81 -8.83 -7.39 -24.96
C TYR A 81 -7.60 -6.99 -24.13
N LEU A 82 -6.90 -7.92 -23.50
CA LEU A 82 -5.72 -7.64 -22.68
C LEU A 82 -4.49 -8.30 -23.27
N VAL A 83 -3.41 -7.54 -23.34
CA VAL A 83 -2.06 -8.05 -23.59
C VAL A 83 -1.49 -8.58 -22.28
N PRO A 84 -0.88 -9.77 -22.27
CA PRO A 84 -0.30 -10.32 -21.05
C PRO A 84 0.83 -9.42 -20.53
N HIS A 85 0.82 -9.16 -19.24
CA HIS A 85 1.87 -8.38 -18.58
C HIS A 85 1.93 -8.67 -17.09
N ARG A 86 3.10 -8.45 -16.52
CA ARG A 86 3.29 -8.45 -15.05
C ARG A 86 3.29 -7.02 -14.55
N LEU A 87 2.57 -6.77 -13.47
CA LEU A 87 2.60 -5.52 -12.75
C LEU A 87 3.01 -5.73 -11.28
N CYS A 88 3.59 -4.69 -10.70
CA CYS A 88 3.84 -4.60 -9.26
C CYS A 88 2.80 -3.67 -8.65
N TYR A 89 1.90 -4.22 -7.83
CA TYR A 89 0.86 -3.42 -7.17
C TYR A 89 1.37 -2.94 -5.81
N LEU A 90 1.56 -1.64 -5.66
CA LEU A 90 1.91 -0.98 -4.40
C LEU A 90 0.65 -0.90 -3.52
N ALA A 91 0.54 -1.82 -2.56
CA ALA A 91 -0.63 -1.95 -1.71
C ALA A 91 -0.66 -0.94 -0.56
N GLY A 92 0.50 -0.54 -0.05
CA GLY A 92 0.60 0.42 1.04
C GLY A 92 1.98 1.01 1.22
N ILE A 93 2.01 2.22 1.75
CA ILE A 93 3.23 2.88 2.19
C ILE A 93 2.89 3.79 3.37
N ALA A 94 3.65 3.68 4.43
CA ALA A 94 3.53 4.56 5.59
C ALA A 94 4.90 5.01 6.08
N VAL A 95 4.97 6.27 6.50
CA VAL A 95 6.17 6.88 7.11
C VAL A 95 5.73 7.52 8.42
N ALA A 96 6.40 7.18 9.51
CA ALA A 96 6.15 7.77 10.83
C ALA A 96 6.20 9.31 10.74
N PRO A 97 5.27 10.03 11.41
CA PRO A 97 5.15 11.49 11.27
C PRO A 97 6.48 12.25 11.47
N ALA A 98 7.27 11.87 12.47
CA ALA A 98 8.56 12.48 12.77
C ALA A 98 9.63 12.29 11.68
N PHE A 99 9.42 11.35 10.75
CA PHE A 99 10.36 11.00 9.69
C PHE A 99 9.87 11.39 8.29
N ARG A 100 8.71 12.04 8.18
CA ARG A 100 8.19 12.54 6.91
C ARG A 100 9.07 13.64 6.31
N GLN A 101 8.95 13.83 5.00
CA GLN A 101 9.68 14.83 4.21
C GLN A 101 11.22 14.65 4.19
N ARG A 102 11.74 13.50 4.63
CA ARG A 102 13.16 13.13 4.61
C ARG A 102 13.55 12.25 3.41
N GLY A 103 12.69 12.13 2.41
CA GLY A 103 12.97 11.31 1.22
C GLY A 103 12.76 9.80 1.40
N ILE A 104 12.29 9.32 2.55
CA ILE A 104 12.17 7.90 2.87
C ILE A 104 11.24 7.17 1.91
N ALA A 105 10.07 7.75 1.61
CA ALA A 105 9.14 7.15 0.64
C ALA A 105 9.75 7.01 -0.76
N ARG A 106 10.55 8.00 -1.19
CA ARG A 106 11.30 7.95 -2.46
C ARG A 106 12.33 6.84 -2.46
N ALA A 107 13.07 6.67 -1.37
CA ALA A 107 14.08 5.63 -1.24
C ALA A 107 13.46 4.22 -1.23
N LEU A 108 12.35 4.02 -0.52
CA LEU A 108 11.58 2.76 -0.55
C LEU A 108 11.05 2.46 -1.95
N LEU A 109 10.51 3.46 -2.64
CA LEU A 109 10.02 3.30 -4.01
C LEU A 109 11.14 2.97 -5.00
N ALA A 110 12.31 3.59 -4.86
CA ALA A 110 13.48 3.28 -5.71
C ALA A 110 13.94 1.83 -5.55
N GLU A 111 13.89 1.29 -4.32
CA GLU A 111 14.16 -0.13 -4.06
C GLU A 111 13.10 -1.01 -4.71
N LEU A 112 11.81 -0.67 -4.56
CA LEU A 112 10.72 -1.39 -5.23
C LEU A 112 10.86 -1.37 -6.76
N GLN A 113 11.25 -0.24 -7.35
CA GLN A 113 11.47 -0.13 -8.80
C GLN A 113 12.56 -1.08 -9.30
N ARG A 114 13.65 -1.22 -8.55
CA ARG A 114 14.73 -2.17 -8.89
C ARG A 114 14.23 -3.63 -8.84
N GLU A 115 13.51 -3.99 -7.79
CA GLU A 115 12.96 -5.33 -7.65
C GLU A 115 11.88 -5.61 -8.70
N ALA A 116 10.99 -4.64 -8.98
CA ALA A 116 9.96 -4.76 -10.00
C ALA A 116 10.57 -5.03 -11.38
N ALA A 117 11.60 -4.27 -11.77
CA ALA A 117 12.32 -4.49 -13.01
C ALA A 117 13.01 -5.86 -13.04
N ALA A 118 13.65 -6.28 -11.95
CA ALA A 118 14.32 -7.57 -11.84
C ALA A 118 13.35 -8.75 -12.00
N ARG A 119 12.09 -8.58 -11.57
CA ARG A 119 11.02 -9.59 -11.73
C ARG A 119 10.22 -9.44 -13.03
N GLY A 120 10.61 -8.56 -13.93
CA GLY A 120 9.96 -8.36 -15.24
C GLY A 120 8.60 -7.65 -15.16
N ALA A 121 8.33 -6.92 -14.08
CA ALA A 121 7.14 -6.08 -14.02
C ALA A 121 7.32 -4.86 -14.94
N THR A 122 6.29 -4.57 -15.74
CA THR A 122 6.30 -3.46 -16.71
C THR A 122 5.83 -2.14 -16.11
N SER A 123 5.14 -2.20 -14.96
CA SER A 123 4.64 -1.04 -14.23
C SER A 123 4.60 -1.28 -12.72
N ILE A 124 4.63 -0.18 -11.97
CA ILE A 124 4.20 -0.14 -10.57
C ILE A 124 2.89 0.64 -10.54
N GLU A 125 1.83 0.02 -10.03
CA GLU A 125 0.50 0.60 -9.97
C GLU A 125 0.02 0.67 -8.52
N LEU A 126 -0.85 1.62 -8.22
CA LEU A 126 -1.49 1.78 -6.93
C LEU A 126 -2.89 2.34 -7.08
N ASP A 127 -3.71 2.12 -6.08
CA ASP A 127 -4.98 2.84 -5.92
C ASP A 127 -4.84 3.92 -4.86
N VAL A 128 -5.37 5.10 -5.13
CA VAL A 128 -5.45 6.19 -4.15
C VAL A 128 -6.90 6.67 -4.04
N TRP A 129 -7.38 6.77 -2.81
CA TRP A 129 -8.73 7.26 -2.55
C TRP A 129 -8.91 8.70 -2.98
N ALA A 130 -10.06 9.02 -3.58
CA ALA A 130 -10.36 10.34 -4.11
C ALA A 130 -10.23 11.46 -3.06
N PHE A 131 -10.58 11.17 -1.80
CA PHE A 131 -10.45 12.13 -0.68
C PHE A 131 -9.00 12.40 -0.26
N ASN A 132 -8.05 11.49 -0.56
CA ASN A 132 -6.68 11.57 -0.06
C ASN A 132 -5.79 12.45 -0.96
N GLU A 133 -6.10 13.74 -0.98
CA GLU A 133 -5.36 14.72 -1.79
C GLU A 133 -3.86 14.80 -1.41
N GLN A 134 -3.52 14.52 -0.15
CA GLN A 134 -2.14 14.51 0.29
C GLN A 134 -1.37 13.36 -0.38
N ALA A 135 -1.92 12.15 -0.39
CA ALA A 135 -1.31 11.00 -1.05
C ALA A 135 -1.23 11.21 -2.57
N LYS A 136 -2.29 11.71 -3.21
CA LYS A 136 -2.29 12.03 -4.66
C LYS A 136 -1.13 12.95 -5.01
N ARG A 137 -0.98 14.07 -4.28
CA ARG A 137 0.15 14.99 -4.51
C ARG A 137 1.50 14.34 -4.25
N ALA A 138 1.61 13.50 -3.23
CA ALA A 138 2.86 12.79 -2.94
C ALA A 138 3.22 11.82 -4.06
N PHE A 139 2.29 11.00 -4.52
CA PHE A 139 2.51 10.05 -5.61
C PHE A 139 2.81 10.75 -6.95
N THR A 140 2.14 11.85 -7.26
CA THR A 140 2.46 12.66 -8.45
C THR A 140 3.91 13.17 -8.41
N ARG A 141 4.39 13.66 -7.25
CA ARG A 141 5.80 14.08 -7.10
C ARG A 141 6.80 12.92 -7.19
N LEU A 142 6.35 11.70 -6.94
CA LEU A 142 7.14 10.47 -7.10
C LEU A 142 7.10 9.93 -8.54
N GLY A 143 6.33 10.56 -9.44
CA GLY A 143 6.26 10.20 -10.86
C GLY A 143 5.05 9.37 -11.26
N PHE A 144 4.13 9.07 -10.34
CA PHE A 144 2.88 8.40 -10.70
C PHE A 144 1.94 9.34 -11.46
N ARG A 145 1.18 8.75 -12.38
CA ARG A 145 0.10 9.42 -13.14
C ARG A 145 -1.16 8.59 -13.08
N GLY A 146 -2.32 9.24 -13.15
CA GLY A 146 -3.59 8.53 -13.22
C GLY A 146 -3.73 7.75 -14.53
N ILE A 147 -4.23 6.53 -14.43
CA ILE A 147 -4.51 5.64 -15.56
C ILE A 147 -5.96 5.18 -15.61
N MET A 148 -6.68 5.26 -14.49
CA MET A 148 -8.06 4.81 -14.36
C MET A 148 -8.77 5.64 -13.30
N GLU A 149 -10.07 5.82 -13.45
CA GLU A 149 -10.93 6.40 -12.43
C GLU A 149 -12.05 5.41 -12.08
N ARG A 150 -12.27 5.19 -10.78
CA ARG A 150 -13.36 4.37 -10.27
C ARG A 150 -14.46 5.26 -9.74
N MET A 151 -15.66 5.12 -10.27
CA MET A 151 -16.84 5.86 -9.87
C MET A 151 -17.81 4.95 -9.11
N THR A 152 -18.65 5.52 -8.26
CA THR A 152 -19.68 4.79 -7.52
C THR A 152 -21.02 5.52 -7.64
N LEU A 153 -22.10 4.76 -7.74
CA LEU A 153 -23.46 5.23 -7.64
C LEU A 153 -24.13 4.51 -6.46
N ALA A 154 -24.68 5.29 -5.53
CA ALA A 154 -25.45 4.69 -4.44
C ALA A 154 -26.72 4.04 -4.98
N THR A 155 -27.00 2.79 -4.58
CA THR A 155 -28.28 2.16 -4.81
C THR A 155 -29.28 2.71 -3.79
N ALA A 156 -30.53 2.95 -4.21
CA ALA A 156 -31.57 3.35 -3.29
C ALA A 156 -31.66 2.28 -2.16
N THR A 157 -31.63 2.73 -0.92
CA THR A 157 -31.93 1.84 0.23
C THR A 157 -33.36 1.35 0.06
N PRO A 158 -33.66 0.03 0.13
CA PRO A 158 -35.04 -0.43 0.18
C PRO A 158 -35.71 0.30 1.35
N ARG A 159 -36.78 1.04 1.08
CA ARG A 159 -37.60 1.59 2.16
C ARG A 159 -38.17 0.39 2.87
N GLY A 160 -37.72 0.17 4.13
CA GLY A 160 -38.34 -0.82 4.99
C GLY A 160 -39.85 -0.50 5.09
N GLU A 161 -40.64 -1.46 4.73
CA GLU A 161 -42.06 -1.51 5.08
C GLU A 161 -42.20 -1.73 6.58
#